data_b915dea01cd9bfc72ead8ea230f93e10
#
_entry.id   b915dea01cd9bfc72ead8ea230f93e10
#
_cell.length_a   1.000
_cell.length_b   1.000
_cell.length_c   1.000
_cell.angle_alpha   90.00
_cell.angle_beta   90.00
_cell.angle_gamma   90.00
#
_symmetry.space_group_name_H-M   'P 1'
#
loop_
_entity.id
_entity.type
_entity.pdbx_description
1 polymer ?
#
loop_
_entity_poly.entity_id
_entity_poly.type
_entity_poly.pdbx_seq_one_letter_code
_entity_poly.pdbx_strand_id
1 'polypeptide(L)'
;GKRSEILSKLKSEVKDISLSREKVDWGIKVPWDETQTVYVWFDALINYYSATRMVTNKKDFWPAEIHLLGKEILWFHTVIWQAMLLAAGLDLPKRTYTHSFYMIDGQKMSKSLGNVISPGQLAELFGVDGSRYLIAGSFPNKNDSDIGIERFREKYNADLANNLGNLVSRVAKLSEGLEVEQNESPVIDNQVIEKINKLELDEALGHIFDTYIDKTNNYLNQESPWKLDKNDNKRKEILTVSILNLRKAAVNLAPILPQTSEKILETFSGIIKPLEKSLFPRI
;
A
#
# COMPACT_ATOMS: atom_id res chain seq x y z
N GLY A 1 17.06 -3.36 -14.44
CA GLY A 1 16.38 -3.29 -13.14
C GLY A 1 17.15 -4.02 -12.04
N LYS A 2 16.68 -3.98 -10.80
CA LYS A 2 17.33 -4.57 -9.60
C LYS A 2 17.73 -6.04 -9.78
N ARG A 3 16.90 -6.84 -10.45
CA ARG A 3 17.25 -8.25 -10.79
C ARG A 3 18.47 -8.35 -11.70
N SER A 4 18.55 -7.50 -12.72
CA SER A 4 19.68 -7.50 -13.66
C SER A 4 20.99 -7.06 -12.97
N GLU A 5 20.91 -6.14 -12.03
CA GLU A 5 22.05 -5.71 -11.20
C GLU A 5 22.61 -6.87 -10.38
N ILE A 6 21.74 -7.59 -9.67
CA ILE A 6 22.16 -8.77 -8.87
C ILE A 6 22.73 -9.86 -9.77
N LEU A 7 22.09 -10.17 -10.89
CA LEU A 7 22.59 -11.19 -11.82
C LEU A 7 23.94 -10.79 -12.44
N SER A 8 24.15 -9.52 -12.74
CA SER A 8 25.44 -9.02 -13.22
C SER A 8 26.53 -9.18 -12.16
N LYS A 9 26.23 -8.83 -10.92
CA LYS A 9 27.12 -8.98 -9.78
C LYS A 9 27.48 -10.43 -9.47
N LEU A 10 26.51 -11.36 -9.59
CA LEU A 10 26.77 -12.79 -9.42
C LEU A 10 27.61 -13.41 -10.54
N LYS A 11 27.61 -12.84 -11.74
CA LYS A 11 28.45 -13.27 -12.85
C LYS A 11 29.89 -12.74 -12.74
N SER A 12 30.10 -11.67 -11.99
CA SER A 12 31.42 -11.24 -11.57
C SER A 12 31.93 -12.14 -10.44
N GLU A 13 33.22 -12.05 -10.12
CA GLU A 13 33.79 -12.86 -9.05
C GLU A 13 33.13 -12.55 -7.70
N VAL A 14 32.41 -13.53 -7.15
CA VAL A 14 31.82 -13.44 -5.80
C VAL A 14 32.93 -13.82 -4.81
N LYS A 15 33.30 -12.89 -3.94
CA LYS A 15 34.34 -13.11 -2.93
C LYS A 15 33.73 -13.70 -1.65
N ASP A 16 34.55 -14.45 -0.92
CA ASP A 16 34.21 -14.92 0.41
C ASP A 16 33.87 -13.75 1.35
N ILE A 17 32.91 -13.97 2.22
CA ILE A 17 32.48 -12.99 3.22
C ILE A 17 32.84 -13.54 4.59
N SER A 18 33.64 -12.80 5.35
CA SER A 18 33.94 -13.14 6.72
C SER A 18 32.69 -13.06 7.59
N LEU A 19 32.43 -14.11 8.36
CA LEU A 19 31.31 -14.22 9.31
C LEU A 19 31.57 -13.49 10.63
N SER A 20 32.76 -12.98 10.85
CA SER A 20 33.18 -12.28 12.07
C SER A 20 33.97 -10.99 11.75
N ARG A 21 34.21 -10.20 12.80
CA ARG A 21 34.95 -8.93 12.76
C ARG A 21 35.87 -8.84 13.95
N GLU A 22 37.16 -8.50 13.71
CA GLU A 22 38.19 -8.36 14.75
C GLU A 22 38.08 -7.04 15.53
N LYS A 23 37.63 -5.96 14.89
CA LYS A 23 37.69 -4.60 15.44
C LYS A 23 36.33 -4.08 15.92
N VAL A 24 35.48 -5.00 16.43
CA VAL A 24 34.15 -4.66 16.97
C VAL A 24 34.08 -5.15 18.40
N ASP A 25 34.13 -4.24 19.33
CA ASP A 25 34.16 -4.57 20.77
C ASP A 25 32.78 -4.96 21.30
N TRP A 26 31.71 -4.47 20.67
CA TRP A 26 30.31 -4.75 21.03
C TRP A 26 29.69 -5.80 20.11
N GLY A 27 29.02 -6.78 20.69
CA GLY A 27 28.28 -7.79 19.95
C GLY A 27 28.51 -9.20 20.50
N ILE A 28 28.01 -10.20 19.77
CA ILE A 28 28.12 -11.62 20.14
C ILE A 28 29.56 -12.09 19.83
N LYS A 29 30.29 -12.52 20.85
CA LYS A 29 31.64 -13.07 20.65
C LYS A 29 31.56 -14.46 19.99
N VAL A 30 32.55 -14.74 19.14
CA VAL A 30 32.68 -16.08 18.55
C VAL A 30 33.10 -17.07 19.64
N PRO A 31 32.37 -18.17 19.88
CA PRO A 31 32.58 -19.05 21.06
C PRO A 31 33.98 -19.68 21.15
N TRP A 32 34.69 -19.82 20.04
CA TRP A 32 36.03 -20.43 19.97
C TRP A 32 37.13 -19.39 19.66
N ASP A 33 36.79 -18.12 19.53
CA ASP A 33 37.73 -17.01 19.32
C ASP A 33 37.13 -15.69 19.82
N GLU A 34 37.38 -15.36 21.09
CA GLU A 34 36.85 -14.18 21.76
C GLU A 34 37.41 -12.85 21.20
N THR A 35 38.45 -12.89 20.37
CA THR A 35 38.95 -11.71 19.67
C THR A 35 38.05 -11.29 18.51
N GLN A 36 37.17 -12.18 18.08
CA GLN A 36 36.24 -12.01 17.00
C GLN A 36 34.80 -11.78 17.51
N THR A 37 34.08 -10.89 16.83
CA THR A 37 32.66 -10.65 17.07
C THR A 37 31.86 -11.08 15.84
N VAL A 38 30.77 -11.81 16.05
CA VAL A 38 29.86 -12.27 14.96
C VAL A 38 29.41 -11.08 14.12
N TYR A 39 29.48 -11.24 12.81
CA TYR A 39 29.05 -10.19 11.89
C TYR A 39 27.54 -9.99 11.96
N VAL A 40 27.11 -8.77 12.23
CA VAL A 40 25.70 -8.41 12.48
C VAL A 40 24.73 -8.89 11.40
N TRP A 41 25.11 -8.88 10.13
CA TRP A 41 24.24 -9.38 9.07
C TRP A 41 24.06 -10.90 9.07
N PHE A 42 25.04 -11.64 9.56
CA PHE A 42 24.90 -13.07 9.70
C PHE A 42 23.87 -13.43 10.80
N ASP A 43 23.92 -12.74 11.92
CA ASP A 43 22.95 -12.87 13.01
C ASP A 43 21.56 -12.32 12.59
N ALA A 44 21.54 -11.11 12.04
CA ALA A 44 20.29 -10.42 11.69
C ALA A 44 19.43 -11.19 10.67
N LEU A 45 20.04 -11.85 9.67
CA LEU A 45 19.29 -12.58 8.63
C LEU A 45 18.61 -13.83 9.17
N ILE A 46 19.19 -14.49 10.18
CA ILE A 46 18.63 -15.70 10.78
C ILE A 46 17.30 -15.42 11.50
N ASN A 47 17.06 -14.17 11.92
CA ASN A 47 15.85 -13.82 12.67
C ASN A 47 14.56 -14.17 11.93
N TYR A 48 14.52 -14.07 10.60
CA TYR A 48 13.35 -14.44 9.80
C TYR A 48 12.95 -15.89 9.99
N TYR A 49 13.93 -16.79 10.06
CA TYR A 49 13.68 -18.21 10.29
C TYR A 49 13.43 -18.50 11.77
N SER A 50 14.28 -18.00 12.66
CA SER A 50 14.18 -18.28 14.10
C SER A 50 12.88 -17.77 14.70
N ALA A 51 12.36 -16.62 14.26
CA ALA A 51 11.07 -16.09 14.67
C ALA A 51 9.92 -17.09 14.42
N THR A 52 9.97 -17.85 13.32
CA THR A 52 8.96 -18.88 13.02
C THR A 52 9.11 -20.14 13.87
N ARG A 53 10.26 -20.35 14.49
CA ARG A 53 10.57 -21.54 15.34
C ARG A 53 10.43 -21.26 16.81
N MET A 54 10.71 -20.03 17.25
CA MET A 54 10.61 -19.63 18.66
C MET A 54 9.18 -19.35 19.11
N VAL A 55 8.29 -18.95 18.18
CA VAL A 55 6.90 -18.64 18.48
C VAL A 55 6.03 -19.86 18.19
N THR A 56 5.22 -20.27 19.17
CA THR A 56 4.30 -21.40 19.03
C THR A 56 3.32 -21.17 17.88
N ASN A 57 3.07 -22.20 17.05
CA ASN A 57 2.16 -22.18 15.91
C ASN A 57 2.56 -21.25 14.75
N LYS A 58 3.85 -20.91 14.59
CA LYS A 58 4.35 -20.08 13.49
C LYS A 58 5.21 -20.85 12.45
N LYS A 59 5.38 -22.16 12.63
CA LYS A 59 6.22 -23.00 11.73
C LYS A 59 5.77 -22.94 10.27
N ASP A 60 4.48 -22.86 10.03
CA ASP A 60 3.88 -22.84 8.69
C ASP A 60 4.07 -21.50 7.95
N PHE A 61 4.59 -20.48 8.64
CA PHE A 61 4.96 -19.19 8.01
C PHE A 61 6.33 -19.24 7.31
N TRP A 62 7.02 -20.39 7.34
CA TRP A 62 8.21 -20.59 6.55
C TRP A 62 7.99 -21.70 5.51
N PRO A 63 8.39 -21.52 4.25
CA PRO A 63 9.10 -20.35 3.69
C PRO A 63 8.22 -19.10 3.59
N ALA A 64 8.82 -17.91 3.77
CA ALA A 64 8.15 -16.64 3.64
C ALA A 64 7.60 -16.45 2.21
N GLU A 65 6.36 -15.98 2.10
CA GLU A 65 5.77 -15.63 0.78
C GLU A 65 6.54 -14.48 0.12
N ILE A 66 6.96 -13.51 0.92
CA ILE A 66 7.69 -12.33 0.44
C ILE A 66 8.62 -11.79 1.53
N HIS A 67 9.84 -11.43 1.14
CA HIS A 67 10.69 -10.50 1.86
C HIS A 67 10.54 -9.11 1.24
N LEU A 68 9.97 -8.17 2.01
CA LEU A 68 9.78 -6.78 1.61
C LEU A 68 10.83 -5.91 2.29
N LEU A 69 11.66 -5.22 1.48
CA LEU A 69 12.83 -4.50 2.00
C LEU A 69 13.24 -3.29 1.14
N GLY A 70 14.02 -2.39 1.72
CA GLY A 70 14.64 -1.28 1.01
C GLY A 70 15.78 -1.72 0.09
N LYS A 71 16.03 -0.97 -0.96
CA LYS A 71 17.05 -1.31 -1.98
C LYS A 71 18.48 -1.43 -1.44
N GLU A 72 18.79 -0.82 -0.29
CA GLU A 72 20.16 -0.83 0.29
C GLU A 72 20.58 -2.22 0.76
N ILE A 73 19.64 -3.02 1.25
CA ILE A 73 19.89 -4.35 1.82
C ILE A 73 19.57 -5.48 0.84
N LEU A 74 19.38 -5.13 -0.43
CA LEU A 74 19.06 -6.09 -1.50
C LEU A 74 20.09 -7.23 -1.60
N TRP A 75 21.40 -6.91 -1.59
CA TRP A 75 22.45 -7.90 -1.69
C TRP A 75 22.41 -8.92 -0.55
N PHE A 76 22.21 -8.46 0.68
CA PHE A 76 22.16 -9.32 1.85
C PHE A 76 20.97 -10.30 1.80
N HIS A 77 19.83 -9.90 1.27
CA HIS A 77 18.63 -10.73 1.24
C HIS A 77 18.52 -11.61 -0.01
N THR A 78 19.09 -11.18 -1.12
CA THR A 78 18.98 -11.95 -2.38
C THR A 78 20.16 -12.83 -2.66
N VAL A 79 21.29 -12.63 -2.00
CA VAL A 79 22.49 -13.42 -2.20
C VAL A 79 22.91 -14.10 -0.89
N ILE A 80 23.30 -13.33 0.13
CA ILE A 80 23.86 -13.88 1.36
C ILE A 80 22.84 -14.72 2.12
N TRP A 81 21.64 -14.19 2.35
CA TRP A 81 20.59 -14.93 3.05
C TRP A 81 20.17 -16.21 2.31
N GLN A 82 20.01 -16.15 1.01
CA GLN A 82 19.67 -17.34 0.25
C GLN A 82 20.80 -18.37 0.26
N ALA A 83 22.06 -17.94 0.19
CA ALA A 83 23.21 -18.84 0.33
C ALA A 83 23.26 -19.51 1.71
N MET A 84 22.98 -18.76 2.78
CA MET A 84 22.89 -19.32 4.15
C MET A 84 21.79 -20.36 4.26
N LEU A 85 20.60 -20.11 3.72
CA LEU A 85 19.49 -21.06 3.72
C LEU A 85 19.81 -22.33 2.94
N LEU A 86 20.39 -22.19 1.74
CA LEU A 86 20.84 -23.34 0.93
C LEU A 86 21.87 -24.18 1.67
N ALA A 87 22.87 -23.53 2.29
CA ALA A 87 23.89 -24.22 3.08
C ALA A 87 23.30 -24.98 4.31
N ALA A 88 22.21 -24.45 4.87
CA ALA A 88 21.50 -25.06 6.00
C ALA A 88 20.45 -26.11 5.56
N GLY A 89 20.26 -26.35 4.26
CA GLY A 89 19.22 -27.25 3.74
C GLY A 89 17.79 -26.76 3.99
N LEU A 90 17.60 -25.45 4.07
CA LEU A 90 16.31 -24.82 4.33
C LEU A 90 15.68 -24.25 3.04
N ASP A 91 14.35 -24.22 3.02
CA ASP A 91 13.60 -23.63 1.90
C ASP A 91 13.87 -22.14 1.74
N LEU A 92 13.89 -21.67 0.50
CA LEU A 92 14.06 -20.27 0.18
C LEU A 92 12.73 -19.50 0.27
N PRO A 93 12.76 -18.19 0.61
CA PRO A 93 11.60 -17.31 0.45
C PRO A 93 11.09 -17.35 -0.99
N LYS A 94 9.76 -17.35 -1.19
CA LYS A 94 9.18 -17.46 -2.53
C LYS A 94 9.46 -16.22 -3.39
N ARG A 95 9.53 -15.04 -2.76
CA ARG A 95 9.79 -13.79 -3.45
C ARG A 95 10.54 -12.80 -2.56
N THR A 96 11.46 -12.05 -3.15
CA THR A 96 12.08 -10.87 -2.54
C THR A 96 11.65 -9.64 -3.34
N TYR A 97 11.06 -8.66 -2.66
CA TYR A 97 10.64 -7.40 -3.25
C TYR A 97 11.40 -6.25 -2.60
N THR A 98 11.98 -5.38 -3.42
CA THR A 98 12.70 -4.20 -2.93
C THR A 98 12.07 -2.92 -3.45
N HIS A 99 11.77 -2.02 -2.54
CA HIS A 99 11.34 -0.67 -2.86
C HIS A 99 12.52 0.33 -2.83
N SER A 100 12.34 1.45 -3.49
CA SER A 100 13.24 2.60 -3.48
C SER A 100 13.00 3.47 -2.24
N PHE A 101 13.55 4.68 -2.17
CA PHE A 101 13.42 5.53 -0.98
C PHE A 101 12.25 6.50 -1.09
N TYR A 102 11.66 6.79 0.07
CA TYR A 102 10.95 8.03 0.25
C TYR A 102 11.95 9.16 0.45
N MET A 103 11.74 10.21 -0.30
CA MET A 103 12.52 11.45 -0.24
C MET A 103 11.65 12.57 0.33
N ILE A 104 12.26 13.55 0.95
CA ILE A 104 11.60 14.78 1.39
C ILE A 104 12.44 15.94 0.88
N ASP A 105 11.84 16.78 0.04
CA ASP A 105 12.51 17.92 -0.61
C ASP A 105 13.82 17.51 -1.30
N GLY A 106 13.77 16.39 -2.03
CA GLY A 106 14.92 15.85 -2.77
C GLY A 106 15.98 15.18 -1.91
N GLN A 107 15.79 15.08 -0.59
CA GLN A 107 16.72 14.42 0.34
C GLN A 107 16.15 13.11 0.85
N LYS A 108 17.02 12.10 1.02
CA LYS A 108 16.61 10.84 1.62
C LYS A 108 16.06 11.06 3.03
N MET A 109 14.87 10.52 3.30
CA MET A 109 14.29 10.53 4.63
C MET A 109 15.16 9.72 5.60
N SER A 110 15.69 10.35 6.64
CA SER A 110 16.53 9.69 7.64
C SER A 110 16.43 10.34 9.03
N LYS A 111 16.60 9.52 10.08
CA LYS A 111 16.59 10.01 11.47
C LYS A 111 17.72 10.99 11.74
N SER A 112 18.89 10.80 11.13
CA SER A 112 20.06 11.67 11.30
C SER A 112 19.86 13.07 10.70
N LEU A 113 19.04 13.19 9.67
CA LEU A 113 18.68 14.49 9.07
C LEU A 113 17.48 15.15 9.77
N GLY A 114 16.78 14.44 10.66
CA GLY A 114 15.62 14.97 11.35
C GLY A 114 14.39 15.20 10.45
N ASN A 115 14.41 14.72 9.22
CA ASN A 115 13.35 14.91 8.22
C ASN A 115 12.37 13.74 8.12
N VAL A 116 12.25 12.92 9.18
CA VAL A 116 11.35 11.77 9.21
C VAL A 116 9.91 12.21 9.43
N ILE A 117 9.02 11.81 8.55
CA ILE A 117 7.57 11.90 8.74
C ILE A 117 7.11 10.58 9.33
N SER A 118 6.56 10.59 10.54
CA SER A 118 6.06 9.38 11.19
C SER A 118 4.64 9.02 10.71
N PRO A 119 4.26 7.72 10.72
CA PRO A 119 2.88 7.31 10.43
C PRO A 119 1.85 7.98 11.35
N GLY A 120 2.21 8.23 12.64
CA GLY A 120 1.35 8.94 13.59
C GLY A 120 1.06 10.36 13.14
N GLN A 121 2.07 11.13 12.75
CA GLN A 121 1.90 12.49 12.21
C GLN A 121 1.01 12.51 10.96
N LEU A 122 1.18 11.52 10.06
CA LEU A 122 0.32 11.43 8.89
C LEU A 122 -1.13 11.15 9.29
N ALA A 123 -1.36 10.22 10.23
CA ALA A 123 -2.70 9.88 10.69
C ALA A 123 -3.39 11.06 11.41
N GLU A 124 -2.66 11.89 12.13
CA GLU A 124 -3.18 13.12 12.76
C GLU A 124 -3.57 14.16 11.69
N LEU A 125 -2.77 14.34 10.65
CA LEU A 125 -3.00 15.33 9.60
C LEU A 125 -4.09 14.90 8.60
N PHE A 126 -4.08 13.64 8.17
CA PHE A 126 -4.85 13.15 7.03
C PHE A 126 -5.88 12.07 7.39
N GLY A 127 -5.96 11.66 8.65
CA GLY A 127 -6.70 10.47 9.06
C GLY A 127 -6.01 9.17 8.61
N VAL A 128 -6.47 8.03 9.12
CA VAL A 128 -5.83 6.72 8.83
C VAL A 128 -5.93 6.39 7.34
N ASP A 129 -7.14 6.41 6.77
CA ASP A 129 -7.34 6.05 5.35
C ASP A 129 -6.70 7.06 4.40
N GLY A 130 -6.76 8.37 4.72
CA GLY A 130 -6.05 9.39 3.95
C GLY A 130 -4.54 9.15 3.90
N SER A 131 -3.94 8.81 5.04
CA SER A 131 -2.52 8.48 5.14
C SER A 131 -2.16 7.22 4.34
N ARG A 132 -2.99 6.17 4.42
CA ARG A 132 -2.81 4.94 3.64
C ARG A 132 -2.88 5.21 2.14
N TYR A 133 -3.84 6.04 1.70
CA TYR A 133 -3.95 6.49 0.31
C TYR A 133 -2.68 7.18 -0.17
N LEU A 134 -2.22 8.17 0.60
CA LEU A 134 -1.04 8.98 0.25
C LEU A 134 0.22 8.13 0.16
N ILE A 135 0.45 7.24 1.13
CA ILE A 135 1.60 6.36 1.14
C ILE A 135 1.53 5.34 -0.01
N ALA A 136 0.38 4.68 -0.22
CA ALA A 136 0.21 3.70 -1.28
C ALA A 136 0.30 4.33 -2.67
N GLY A 137 -0.32 5.49 -2.87
CA GLY A 137 -0.30 6.23 -4.14
C GLY A 137 1.03 6.93 -4.44
N SER A 138 1.95 6.98 -3.47
CA SER A 138 3.30 7.52 -3.61
C SER A 138 4.37 6.44 -3.35
N PHE A 139 3.98 5.16 -3.42
CA PHE A 139 4.87 4.05 -3.10
C PHE A 139 6.08 4.01 -4.04
N PRO A 140 7.33 4.04 -3.52
CA PRO A 140 8.54 4.15 -4.34
C PRO A 140 8.90 2.80 -4.98
N ASN A 141 8.04 2.30 -5.86
CA ASN A 141 8.14 1.00 -6.50
C ASN A 141 9.41 0.89 -7.38
N LYS A 142 9.53 1.75 -8.38
CA LYS A 142 10.65 1.71 -9.35
C LYS A 142 11.73 2.74 -9.05
N ASN A 143 11.33 3.95 -8.68
CA ASN A 143 12.17 5.11 -8.42
C ASN A 143 11.92 5.65 -7.01
N ASP A 144 12.83 6.50 -6.54
CA ASP A 144 12.62 7.24 -5.29
C ASP A 144 11.40 8.18 -5.44
N SER A 145 10.60 8.30 -4.38
CA SER A 145 9.38 9.10 -4.36
C SER A 145 9.51 10.23 -3.34
N ASP A 146 9.29 11.45 -3.77
CA ASP A 146 9.32 12.63 -2.90
C ASP A 146 7.92 12.86 -2.28
N ILE A 147 7.83 12.85 -0.94
CA ILE A 147 6.59 12.80 -0.15
C ILE A 147 6.44 13.97 0.83
N GLY A 148 6.85 15.17 0.49
CA GLY A 148 6.66 16.35 1.37
C GLY A 148 5.21 16.52 1.82
N ILE A 149 5.01 17.06 3.04
CA ILE A 149 3.67 17.26 3.66
C ILE A 149 2.75 18.11 2.77
N GLU A 150 3.27 19.15 2.15
CA GLU A 150 2.46 20.01 1.26
C GLU A 150 2.02 19.27 0.00
N ARG A 151 2.87 18.44 -0.59
CA ARG A 151 2.50 17.56 -1.72
C ARG A 151 1.41 16.56 -1.31
N PHE A 152 1.50 16.03 -0.11
CA PHE A 152 0.47 15.15 0.43
C PHE A 152 -0.84 15.89 0.65
N ARG A 153 -0.79 17.13 1.14
CA ARG A 153 -1.97 18.00 1.30
C ARG A 153 -2.67 18.28 -0.03
N GLU A 154 -1.88 18.65 -1.04
CA GLU A 154 -2.40 18.90 -2.39
C GLU A 154 -3.05 17.64 -2.97
N LYS A 155 -2.37 16.49 -2.90
CA LYS A 155 -2.88 15.21 -3.39
C LYS A 155 -4.14 14.78 -2.63
N TYR A 156 -4.14 14.87 -1.31
CA TYR A 156 -5.31 14.57 -0.48
C TYR A 156 -6.51 15.42 -0.88
N ASN A 157 -6.33 16.73 -1.00
CA ASN A 157 -7.41 17.63 -1.36
C ASN A 157 -7.92 17.38 -2.80
N ALA A 158 -7.03 17.13 -3.74
CA ALA A 158 -7.42 16.85 -5.12
C ALA A 158 -8.18 15.52 -5.25
N ASP A 159 -7.58 14.44 -4.80
CA ASP A 159 -8.05 13.09 -5.08
C ASP A 159 -9.14 12.63 -4.10
N LEU A 160 -8.96 12.91 -2.81
CA LEU A 160 -9.88 12.42 -1.78
C LEU A 160 -10.99 13.42 -1.46
N ALA A 161 -10.65 14.67 -1.12
CA ALA A 161 -11.69 15.64 -0.73
C ALA A 161 -12.54 16.08 -1.92
N ASN A 162 -11.89 16.56 -3.00
CA ASN A 162 -12.59 17.15 -4.15
C ASN A 162 -13.10 16.12 -5.15
N ASN A 163 -12.49 14.94 -5.26
CA ASN A 163 -12.92 13.89 -6.18
C ASN A 163 -13.78 12.86 -5.47
N LEU A 164 -13.21 11.88 -4.78
CA LEU A 164 -13.94 10.76 -4.16
C LEU A 164 -14.98 11.25 -3.14
N GLY A 165 -14.59 12.05 -2.16
CA GLY A 165 -15.47 12.52 -1.09
C GLY A 165 -16.62 13.37 -1.60
N ASN A 166 -16.35 14.28 -2.55
CA ASN A 166 -17.38 15.09 -3.19
C ASN A 166 -18.34 14.24 -4.04
N LEU A 167 -17.83 13.25 -4.79
CA LEU A 167 -18.65 12.34 -5.58
C LEU A 167 -19.62 11.56 -4.69
N VAL A 168 -19.12 10.93 -3.62
CA VAL A 168 -19.93 10.17 -2.68
C VAL A 168 -21.01 11.05 -2.05
N SER A 169 -20.65 12.24 -1.56
CA SER A 169 -21.61 13.18 -0.95
C SER A 169 -22.67 13.66 -1.94
N ARG A 170 -22.27 13.93 -3.17
CA ARG A 170 -23.16 14.37 -4.25
C ARG A 170 -24.15 13.28 -4.64
N VAL A 171 -23.69 12.04 -4.83
CA VAL A 171 -24.54 10.91 -5.18
C VAL A 171 -25.50 10.60 -4.03
N ALA A 172 -25.03 10.55 -2.78
CA ALA A 172 -25.88 10.30 -1.62
C ALA A 172 -26.99 11.34 -1.49
N LYS A 173 -26.67 12.63 -1.67
CA LYS A 173 -27.67 13.72 -1.64
C LYS A 173 -28.70 13.64 -2.78
N LEU A 174 -28.23 13.35 -4.00
CA LEU A 174 -29.13 13.23 -5.15
C LEU A 174 -30.03 12.00 -5.07
N SER A 175 -29.59 10.96 -4.39
CA SER A 175 -30.28 9.67 -4.24
C SER A 175 -31.06 9.56 -2.93
N GLU A 176 -31.23 10.64 -2.18
CA GLU A 176 -31.96 10.64 -0.91
C GLU A 176 -33.36 10.03 -1.07
N GLY A 177 -33.65 9.01 -0.25
CA GLY A 177 -34.93 8.28 -0.25
C GLY A 177 -35.00 7.16 -1.29
N LEU A 178 -34.02 6.99 -2.18
CA LEU A 178 -33.96 5.82 -3.05
C LEU A 178 -33.63 4.57 -2.22
N GLU A 179 -34.30 3.47 -2.51
CA GLU A 179 -33.99 2.16 -1.95
C GLU A 179 -33.09 1.39 -2.89
N VAL A 180 -31.99 0.89 -2.36
CA VAL A 180 -31.02 0.06 -3.10
C VAL A 180 -31.15 -1.37 -2.64
N GLU A 181 -31.62 -2.23 -3.54
CA GLU A 181 -31.63 -3.67 -3.30
C GLU A 181 -30.19 -4.23 -3.26
N GLN A 182 -29.92 -5.08 -2.28
CA GLN A 182 -28.59 -5.69 -2.10
C GLN A 182 -28.43 -6.97 -2.96
N ASN A 183 -28.92 -6.95 -4.18
CA ASN A 183 -29.03 -8.16 -5.00
C ASN A 183 -27.67 -8.74 -5.46
N GLU A 184 -26.61 -7.95 -5.45
CA GLU A 184 -25.26 -8.41 -5.78
C GLU A 184 -24.19 -7.76 -4.90
N SER A 185 -23.32 -8.58 -4.31
CA SER A 185 -22.09 -8.09 -3.69
C SER A 185 -21.10 -7.76 -4.80
N PRO A 186 -20.61 -6.52 -4.89
CA PRO A 186 -19.62 -6.18 -5.89
C PRO A 186 -18.33 -7.02 -5.70
N VAL A 187 -17.77 -7.48 -6.80
CA VAL A 187 -16.57 -8.30 -6.83
C VAL A 187 -15.34 -7.41 -7.03
N ILE A 188 -14.22 -7.80 -6.43
CA ILE A 188 -12.94 -7.12 -6.65
C ILE A 188 -12.50 -7.35 -8.11
N ASP A 189 -12.11 -6.28 -8.78
CA ASP A 189 -11.59 -6.29 -10.15
C ASP A 189 -10.28 -7.08 -10.23
N ASN A 190 -10.20 -7.99 -11.17
CA ASN A 190 -9.01 -8.82 -11.39
C ASN A 190 -7.75 -7.98 -11.67
N GLN A 191 -7.87 -6.82 -12.34
CA GLN A 191 -6.75 -5.92 -12.56
C GLN A 191 -6.24 -5.30 -11.26
N VAL A 192 -7.15 -4.99 -10.33
CA VAL A 192 -6.77 -4.51 -8.99
C VAL A 192 -6.04 -5.61 -8.22
N ILE A 193 -6.57 -6.85 -8.24
CA ILE A 193 -5.92 -8.00 -7.60
C ILE A 193 -4.51 -8.21 -8.17
N GLU A 194 -4.37 -8.18 -9.49
CA GLU A 194 -3.09 -8.40 -10.16
C GLU A 194 -2.05 -7.33 -9.76
N LYS A 195 -2.46 -6.04 -9.77
CA LYS A 195 -1.60 -4.93 -9.40
C LYS A 195 -1.18 -4.98 -7.93
N ILE A 196 -2.11 -5.26 -7.01
CA ILE A 196 -1.81 -5.43 -5.58
C ILE A 196 -0.85 -6.59 -5.36
N ASN A 197 -1.05 -7.73 -6.02
CA ASN A 197 -0.16 -8.89 -5.93
C ASN A 197 1.25 -8.60 -6.46
N LYS A 198 1.38 -7.66 -7.41
CA LYS A 198 2.67 -7.15 -7.90
C LYS A 198 3.27 -6.05 -7.01
N LEU A 199 2.53 -5.58 -5.99
CA LEU A 199 2.88 -4.41 -5.17
C LEU A 199 2.97 -3.10 -5.97
N GLU A 200 2.19 -2.99 -7.03
CA GLU A 200 2.00 -1.80 -7.85
C GLU A 200 0.77 -1.02 -7.31
N LEU A 201 0.90 -0.54 -6.05
CA LEU A 201 -0.23 0.03 -5.31
C LEU A 201 -0.72 1.36 -5.90
N ASP A 202 0.19 2.16 -6.41
CA ASP A 202 -0.09 3.40 -7.15
C ASP A 202 -0.90 3.12 -8.43
N GLU A 203 -0.51 2.10 -9.18
CA GLU A 203 -1.22 1.70 -10.39
C GLU A 203 -2.60 1.07 -10.08
N ALA A 204 -2.71 0.33 -8.95
CA ALA A 204 -4.00 -0.19 -8.50
C ALA A 204 -4.97 0.96 -8.15
N LEU A 205 -4.52 1.96 -7.39
CA LEU A 205 -5.29 3.14 -7.07
C LEU A 205 -5.68 3.94 -8.32
N GLY A 206 -4.74 4.18 -9.24
CA GLY A 206 -5.01 4.83 -10.52
C GLY A 206 -6.12 4.13 -11.30
N HIS A 207 -6.03 2.80 -11.44
CA HIS A 207 -7.06 2.02 -12.13
C HIS A 207 -8.45 2.14 -11.46
N ILE A 208 -8.52 2.12 -10.12
CA ILE A 208 -9.79 2.28 -9.39
C ILE A 208 -10.38 3.66 -9.63
N PHE A 209 -9.55 4.71 -9.54
CA PHE A 209 -10.00 6.08 -9.76
C PHE A 209 -10.49 6.29 -11.20
N ASP A 210 -9.69 5.93 -12.19
CA ASP A 210 -10.03 6.07 -13.61
C ASP A 210 -11.30 5.29 -13.98
N THR A 211 -11.44 4.05 -13.47
CA THR A 211 -12.50 3.15 -13.89
C THR A 211 -13.82 3.41 -13.20
N TYR A 212 -13.81 3.70 -11.91
CA TYR A 212 -15.03 3.77 -11.10
C TYR A 212 -15.37 5.18 -10.63
N ILE A 213 -14.40 6.03 -10.34
CA ILE A 213 -14.63 7.35 -9.75
C ILE A 213 -14.76 8.40 -10.85
N ASP A 214 -13.75 8.55 -11.69
CA ASP A 214 -13.73 9.59 -12.73
C ASP A 214 -14.78 9.36 -13.81
N LYS A 215 -14.96 8.10 -14.23
CA LYS A 215 -16.04 7.76 -15.17
C LYS A 215 -17.42 8.05 -14.58
N THR A 216 -17.63 7.81 -13.27
CA THR A 216 -18.90 8.14 -12.64
C THR A 216 -19.11 9.65 -12.50
N ASN A 217 -18.06 10.40 -12.18
CA ASN A 217 -18.11 11.86 -12.19
C ASN A 217 -18.47 12.41 -13.59
N ASN A 218 -17.83 11.89 -14.62
CA ASN A 218 -18.09 12.29 -16.01
C ASN A 218 -19.52 11.93 -16.44
N TYR A 219 -19.97 10.71 -16.11
CA TYR A 219 -21.33 10.25 -16.41
C TYR A 219 -22.37 11.14 -15.75
N LEU A 220 -22.24 11.45 -14.46
CA LEU A 220 -23.13 12.37 -13.78
C LEU A 220 -23.16 13.78 -14.39
N ASN A 221 -22.02 14.28 -14.83
CA ASN A 221 -21.93 15.60 -15.44
C ASN A 221 -22.59 15.62 -16.84
N GLN A 222 -22.45 14.57 -17.63
CA GLN A 222 -23.09 14.41 -18.94
C GLN A 222 -24.61 14.28 -18.81
N GLU A 223 -25.09 13.39 -17.96
CA GLU A 223 -26.52 13.12 -17.78
C GLU A 223 -27.25 14.17 -16.96
N SER A 224 -26.55 14.93 -16.14
CA SER A 224 -27.06 16.06 -15.34
C SER A 224 -28.36 15.70 -14.55
N PRO A 225 -28.38 14.64 -13.71
CA PRO A 225 -29.61 14.17 -13.03
C PRO A 225 -30.25 15.21 -12.12
N TRP A 226 -29.55 16.26 -11.70
CA TRP A 226 -30.08 17.38 -10.92
C TRP A 226 -31.04 18.29 -11.72
N LYS A 227 -31.08 18.15 -13.06
CA LYS A 227 -32.01 18.87 -13.93
C LYS A 227 -33.32 18.10 -14.14
N LEU A 228 -33.37 16.84 -13.74
CA LEU A 228 -34.53 15.97 -13.91
C LEU A 228 -35.39 15.98 -12.63
N ASP A 229 -36.69 15.74 -12.79
CA ASP A 229 -37.61 15.60 -11.64
C ASP A 229 -37.17 14.44 -10.73
N LYS A 230 -37.48 14.57 -9.41
CA LYS A 230 -37.12 13.54 -8.44
C LYS A 230 -37.72 12.17 -8.77
N ASN A 231 -38.89 12.15 -9.39
CA ASN A 231 -39.63 10.92 -9.74
C ASN A 231 -39.35 10.43 -11.17
N ASP A 232 -38.48 11.11 -11.92
CA ASP A 232 -38.13 10.73 -13.28
C ASP A 232 -37.38 9.38 -13.27
N ASN A 233 -37.85 8.45 -14.10
CA ASN A 233 -37.25 7.11 -14.21
C ASN A 233 -35.80 7.18 -14.73
N LYS A 234 -35.52 8.11 -15.68
CA LYS A 234 -34.15 8.32 -16.16
C LYS A 234 -33.23 8.79 -15.06
N ARG A 235 -33.72 9.70 -14.19
CA ARG A 235 -32.93 10.11 -13.00
C ARG A 235 -32.61 8.95 -12.08
N LYS A 236 -33.59 8.10 -11.79
CA LYS A 236 -33.38 6.90 -10.94
C LYS A 236 -32.37 5.96 -11.57
N GLU A 237 -32.43 5.72 -12.87
CA GLU A 237 -31.48 4.88 -13.60
C GLU A 237 -30.05 5.42 -13.49
N ILE A 238 -29.85 6.72 -13.76
CA ILE A 238 -28.54 7.39 -13.67
C ILE A 238 -27.96 7.25 -12.25
N LEU A 239 -28.75 7.48 -11.23
CA LEU A 239 -28.34 7.40 -9.83
C LEU A 239 -28.03 5.96 -9.42
N THR A 240 -28.82 4.99 -9.86
CA THR A 240 -28.58 3.57 -9.61
C THR A 240 -27.25 3.12 -10.21
N VAL A 241 -26.95 3.47 -11.46
CA VAL A 241 -25.64 3.20 -12.10
C VAL A 241 -24.51 3.82 -11.32
N SER A 242 -24.67 5.08 -10.88
CA SER A 242 -23.65 5.78 -10.10
C SER A 242 -23.40 5.13 -8.74
N ILE A 243 -24.45 4.69 -8.06
CA ILE A 243 -24.36 3.95 -6.80
C ILE A 243 -23.63 2.63 -6.98
N LEU A 244 -24.00 1.86 -8.01
CA LEU A 244 -23.33 0.58 -8.30
C LEU A 244 -21.83 0.76 -8.56
N ASN A 245 -21.45 1.80 -9.30
CA ASN A 245 -20.04 2.12 -9.53
C ASN A 245 -19.30 2.51 -8.25
N LEU A 246 -19.93 3.31 -7.37
CA LEU A 246 -19.33 3.66 -6.09
C LEU A 246 -19.19 2.44 -5.15
N ARG A 247 -20.14 1.52 -5.17
CA ARG A 247 -20.04 0.24 -4.43
C ARG A 247 -18.88 -0.61 -4.99
N LYS A 248 -18.71 -0.67 -6.32
CA LYS A 248 -17.54 -1.34 -6.95
C LYS A 248 -16.24 -0.65 -6.55
N ALA A 249 -16.18 0.69 -6.60
CA ALA A 249 -15.03 1.44 -6.13
C ALA A 249 -14.69 1.10 -4.67
N ALA A 250 -15.69 1.08 -3.79
CA ALA A 250 -15.51 0.79 -2.37
C ALA A 250 -14.87 -0.58 -2.13
N VAL A 251 -15.38 -1.65 -2.75
CA VAL A 251 -14.83 -3.00 -2.60
C VAL A 251 -13.39 -3.07 -3.11
N ASN A 252 -13.08 -2.38 -4.20
CA ASN A 252 -11.73 -2.34 -4.76
C ASN A 252 -10.77 -1.48 -3.94
N LEU A 253 -11.27 -0.46 -3.22
CA LEU A 253 -10.49 0.36 -2.30
C LEU A 253 -10.23 -0.33 -0.95
N ALA A 254 -11.02 -1.32 -0.56
CA ALA A 254 -10.97 -1.95 0.76
C ALA A 254 -9.57 -2.39 1.22
N PRO A 255 -8.70 -2.97 0.38
CA PRO A 255 -7.34 -3.34 0.79
C PRO A 255 -6.48 -2.15 1.23
N ILE A 256 -6.75 -0.95 0.70
CA ILE A 256 -5.96 0.27 0.97
C ILE A 256 -6.72 1.22 1.90
N LEU A 257 -8.01 1.42 1.69
CA LEU A 257 -8.89 2.35 2.40
C LEU A 257 -10.07 1.60 3.08
N PRO A 258 -9.82 0.76 4.10
CA PRO A 258 -10.85 -0.11 4.66
C PRO A 258 -12.02 0.64 5.29
N GLN A 259 -11.77 1.70 6.06
CA GLN A 259 -12.83 2.46 6.73
C GLN A 259 -13.69 3.24 5.72
N THR A 260 -13.05 3.80 4.70
CA THR A 260 -13.75 4.50 3.60
C THR A 260 -14.60 3.54 2.80
N SER A 261 -14.09 2.35 2.49
CA SER A 261 -14.82 1.29 1.81
C SER A 261 -16.09 0.93 2.57
N GLU A 262 -15.96 0.61 3.86
CA GLU A 262 -17.08 0.29 4.73
C GLU A 262 -18.12 1.40 4.73
N LYS A 263 -17.69 2.65 4.90
CA LYS A 263 -18.59 3.82 4.94
C LYS A 263 -19.34 4.06 3.64
N ILE A 264 -18.68 3.86 2.48
CA ILE A 264 -19.35 3.97 1.18
C ILE A 264 -20.37 2.84 1.02
N LEU A 265 -20.04 1.60 1.39
CA LEU A 265 -20.95 0.47 1.30
C LEU A 265 -22.19 0.63 2.21
N GLU A 266 -22.00 1.13 3.43
CA GLU A 266 -23.09 1.48 4.35
C GLU A 266 -23.98 2.60 3.77
N THR A 267 -23.38 3.67 3.24
CA THR A 267 -24.08 4.83 2.69
C THR A 267 -25.00 4.42 1.54
N PHE A 268 -24.56 3.47 0.72
CA PHE A 268 -25.29 3.00 -0.47
C PHE A 268 -25.90 1.61 -0.26
N SER A 269 -26.53 1.40 0.89
CA SER A 269 -27.32 0.20 1.20
C SER A 269 -28.68 0.56 1.80
N GLY A 270 -29.74 -0.17 1.43
CA GLY A 270 -31.12 0.11 1.86
C GLY A 270 -31.60 1.49 1.42
N ILE A 271 -32.31 2.21 2.29
CA ILE A 271 -32.80 3.56 2.01
C ILE A 271 -31.66 4.57 2.17
N ILE A 272 -31.28 5.22 1.09
CA ILE A 272 -30.14 6.15 1.08
C ILE A 272 -30.48 7.44 1.85
N LYS A 273 -29.51 7.84 2.68
CA LYS A 273 -29.51 9.11 3.41
C LYS A 273 -28.29 9.93 3.03
N PRO A 274 -28.41 11.26 2.97
CA PRO A 274 -27.25 12.14 2.80
C PRO A 274 -26.21 11.92 3.92
N LEU A 275 -24.93 12.08 3.61
CA LEU A 275 -23.88 12.06 4.61
C LEU A 275 -23.97 13.29 5.51
N GLU A 276 -23.90 13.10 6.82
CA GLU A 276 -23.82 14.21 7.79
C GLU A 276 -22.50 15.00 7.69
N LYS A 277 -21.42 14.29 7.38
CA LYS A 277 -20.07 14.86 7.19
C LYS A 277 -19.43 14.27 5.95
N SER A 278 -18.61 15.07 5.28
CA SER A 278 -17.79 14.58 4.18
C SER A 278 -16.88 13.44 4.65
N LEU A 279 -16.66 12.43 3.79
CA LEU A 279 -15.68 11.35 4.06
C LEU A 279 -14.27 11.92 4.23
N PHE A 280 -13.94 12.93 3.46
CA PHE A 280 -12.64 13.59 3.46
C PHE A 280 -12.85 15.12 3.50
N PRO A 281 -12.78 15.75 4.67
CA PRO A 281 -12.81 17.20 4.77
C PRO A 281 -11.56 17.80 4.14
N ARG A 282 -11.67 18.99 3.56
CA ARG A 282 -10.48 19.74 3.08
C ARG A 282 -9.58 20.14 4.24
N ILE A 283 -8.29 20.09 4.02
CA ILE A 283 -7.26 20.43 5.01
C ILE A 283 -6.24 21.41 4.43
#